data_527cbaf840774317ddebfa6acbecf2f3
#
_entry.id   527cbaf840774317ddebfa6acbecf2f3
#
_cell.length_a   1.000
_cell.length_b   1.000
_cell.length_c   1.000
_cell.angle_alpha   90.00
_cell.angle_beta   90.00
_cell.angle_gamma   90.00
#
_symmetry.space_group_name_H-M   'P 1'
#
loop_
_entity.id
_entity.type
_entity.pdbx_description
1 polymer ?
#
loop_
_entity_poly.entity_id
_entity_poly.type
_entity_poly.pdbx_seq_one_letter_code
_entity_poly.pdbx_strand_id
1 'polypeptide(L)'
;MKEENIRNDIIIASTYSFNINQTTEIFGKAKSLNRVINKPTGIDLIASYKRAFNILNSEIKGKNFELSNTPDPGIFKTEFEKNLYKKINELKKYFLNVDSYENFDETLTYLAGTKKTIFDFFDNVIVNEKDLVIKKNRLELIQMICKTFDNYMNFSLIDAN
;
A
#
# COMPACT_ATOMS: atom_id res chain seq x y z
N MET A 1 14.98 30.68 -1.31
CA MET A 1 14.23 29.43 -1.39
C MET A 1 13.31 29.37 -0.18
N LYS A 2 11.99 29.33 -0.37
CA LYS A 2 11.08 29.07 0.76
C LYS A 2 11.34 27.63 1.20
N GLU A 3 11.71 27.42 2.46
CA GLU A 3 11.77 26.09 3.06
C GLU A 3 10.36 25.50 2.97
N GLU A 4 10.22 24.42 2.18
CA GLU A 4 8.98 23.65 2.15
C GLU A 4 8.86 22.94 3.49
N ASN A 5 7.91 23.37 4.31
CA ASN A 5 7.66 22.77 5.61
C ASN A 5 7.02 21.39 5.40
N ILE A 6 7.84 20.33 5.38
CA ILE A 6 7.39 18.95 5.20
C ILE A 6 6.92 18.41 6.56
N ARG A 7 5.75 17.79 6.60
CA ARG A 7 5.20 17.18 7.82
C ARG A 7 6.17 16.12 8.37
N ASN A 8 6.33 16.08 9.69
CA ASN A 8 7.26 15.17 10.37
C ASN A 8 6.92 13.69 10.13
N ASP A 9 5.64 13.32 10.13
CA ASP A 9 5.18 11.96 9.86
C ASP A 9 5.56 11.49 8.45
N ILE A 10 5.51 12.39 7.45
CA ILE A 10 5.94 12.11 6.08
C ILE A 10 7.46 11.88 6.02
N ILE A 11 8.24 12.66 6.74
CA ILE A 11 9.70 12.48 6.82
C ILE A 11 10.02 11.10 7.40
N ILE A 12 9.42 10.76 8.55
CA ILE A 12 9.62 9.48 9.22
C ILE A 12 9.19 8.31 8.32
N ALA A 13 8.04 8.41 7.66
CA ALA A 13 7.55 7.40 6.73
C ALA A 13 8.51 7.17 5.56
N SER A 14 9.14 8.24 5.07
CA SER A 14 10.07 8.18 3.95
C SER A 14 11.42 7.54 4.31
N THR A 15 11.83 7.59 5.59
CA THR A 15 13.12 7.04 6.04
C THR A 15 13.06 5.55 6.39
N TYR A 16 11.87 4.98 6.55
CA TYR A 16 11.68 3.64 7.11
C TYR A 16 12.31 2.49 6.30
N SER A 17 12.48 2.65 4.99
CA SER A 17 12.93 1.58 4.09
C SER A 17 14.35 1.79 3.52
N PHE A 18 15.13 2.75 4.03
CA PHE A 18 16.34 3.21 3.34
C PHE A 18 17.64 3.09 4.14
N ASN A 19 18.72 2.81 3.40
CA ASN A 19 20.10 3.01 3.85
C ASN A 19 20.48 4.49 3.74
N ILE A 20 21.36 4.95 4.63
CA ILE A 20 21.87 6.33 4.76
C ILE A 20 22.38 6.95 3.43
N ASN A 21 22.75 6.13 2.45
CA ASN A 21 23.27 6.58 1.16
C ASN A 21 22.21 7.06 0.14
N GLN A 22 20.91 7.05 0.51
CA GLN A 22 19.78 7.40 -0.37
C GLN A 22 19.06 8.68 0.07
N THR A 23 19.76 9.60 0.69
CA THR A 23 19.17 10.83 1.29
C THR A 23 18.39 11.67 0.26
N THR A 24 18.89 11.78 -0.98
CA THR A 24 18.21 12.55 -2.05
C THR A 24 16.87 11.94 -2.43
N GLU A 25 16.79 10.61 -2.47
CA GLU A 25 15.57 9.87 -2.77
C GLU A 25 14.53 10.00 -1.67
N ILE A 26 14.96 9.88 -0.41
CA ILE A 26 14.10 10.10 0.78
C ILE A 26 13.45 11.48 0.70
N PHE A 27 14.26 12.50 0.43
CA PHE A 27 13.79 13.88 0.37
C PHE A 27 12.84 14.12 -0.81
N GLY A 28 13.13 13.50 -1.97
CA GLY A 28 12.26 13.55 -3.16
C GLY A 28 10.89 12.93 -2.90
N LYS A 29 10.85 11.76 -2.30
CA LYS A 29 9.60 11.07 -1.89
C LYS A 29 8.80 11.89 -0.88
N ALA A 30 9.46 12.40 0.17
CA ALA A 30 8.82 13.21 1.19
C ALA A 30 8.21 14.50 0.60
N LYS A 31 8.94 15.21 -0.24
CA LYS A 31 8.44 16.42 -0.92
C LYS A 31 7.26 16.11 -1.83
N SER A 32 7.33 15.05 -2.62
CA SER A 32 6.28 14.66 -3.53
C SER A 32 4.99 14.34 -2.78
N LEU A 33 5.07 13.51 -1.72
CA LEU A 33 3.90 13.20 -0.90
C LEU A 33 3.34 14.45 -0.21
N ASN A 34 4.20 15.30 0.37
CA ASN A 34 3.77 16.53 1.05
C ASN A 34 2.98 17.48 0.13
N ARG A 35 3.31 17.52 -1.17
CA ARG A 35 2.57 18.32 -2.17
C ARG A 35 1.19 17.79 -2.47
N VAL A 36 0.95 16.48 -2.31
CA VAL A 36 -0.32 15.83 -2.73
C VAL A 36 -1.14 15.29 -1.58
N ILE A 37 -0.60 15.23 -0.35
CA ILE A 37 -1.25 14.59 0.80
C ILE A 37 -2.68 15.09 1.06
N ASN A 38 -2.93 16.37 0.86
CA ASN A 38 -4.24 17.00 1.04
C ASN A 38 -5.03 17.13 -0.29
N LYS A 39 -4.51 16.62 -1.39
CA LYS A 39 -5.19 16.57 -2.68
C LYS A 39 -5.90 15.23 -2.86
N PRO A 40 -6.85 15.12 -3.80
CA PRO A 40 -7.56 13.85 -4.05
C PRO A 40 -6.62 12.64 -4.19
N THR A 41 -5.50 12.79 -4.91
CA THR A 41 -4.49 11.73 -5.09
C THR A 41 -3.92 11.23 -3.76
N GLY A 42 -3.50 12.14 -2.88
CA GLY A 42 -2.94 11.77 -1.58
C GLY A 42 -3.99 11.19 -0.63
N ILE A 43 -5.19 11.78 -0.61
CA ILE A 43 -6.32 11.28 0.20
C ILE A 43 -6.67 9.85 -0.23
N ASP A 44 -6.78 9.61 -1.53
CA ASP A 44 -7.12 8.31 -2.10
C ASP A 44 -6.04 7.25 -1.80
N LEU A 45 -4.79 7.63 -1.93
CA LEU A 45 -3.64 6.81 -1.61
C LEU A 45 -3.65 6.37 -0.14
N ILE A 46 -3.75 7.33 0.79
CA ILE A 46 -3.74 7.05 2.23
C ILE A 46 -4.96 6.23 2.65
N ALA A 47 -6.15 6.56 2.14
CA ALA A 47 -7.37 5.82 2.44
C ALA A 47 -7.27 4.36 1.99
N SER A 48 -6.72 4.08 0.81
CA SER A 48 -6.53 2.73 0.27
C SER A 48 -5.60 1.90 1.15
N TYR A 49 -4.43 2.46 1.48
CA TYR A 49 -3.47 1.79 2.35
C TYR A 49 -4.03 1.54 3.74
N LYS A 50 -4.57 2.57 4.41
CA LYS A 50 -5.08 2.45 5.78
C LYS A 50 -6.22 1.46 5.90
N ARG A 51 -7.12 1.38 4.91
CA ARG A 51 -8.18 0.38 4.91
C ARG A 51 -7.60 -1.04 4.91
N ALA A 52 -6.63 -1.32 4.02
CA ALA A 52 -5.97 -2.62 3.97
C ALA A 52 -5.19 -2.92 5.26
N PHE A 53 -4.39 -1.98 5.74
CA PHE A 53 -3.56 -2.11 6.93
C PHE A 53 -4.40 -2.37 8.20
N ASN A 54 -5.48 -1.60 8.41
CA ASN A 54 -6.34 -1.75 9.58
C ASN A 54 -7.07 -3.10 9.59
N ILE A 55 -7.59 -3.55 8.44
CA ILE A 55 -8.26 -4.85 8.34
C ILE A 55 -7.25 -5.97 8.59
N LEU A 56 -6.07 -5.92 7.97
CA LEU A 56 -5.03 -6.91 8.18
C LEU A 56 -4.66 -7.01 9.67
N ASN A 57 -4.36 -5.88 10.30
CA ASN A 57 -3.97 -5.85 11.71
C ASN A 57 -5.06 -6.34 12.65
N SER A 58 -6.34 -5.98 12.40
CA SER A 58 -7.45 -6.45 13.24
C SER A 58 -7.66 -7.95 13.16
N GLU A 59 -7.37 -8.55 12.00
CA GLU A 59 -7.57 -9.98 11.78
C GLU A 59 -6.40 -10.85 12.24
N ILE A 60 -5.17 -10.33 12.24
CA ILE A 60 -3.99 -11.09 12.67
C ILE A 60 -3.62 -10.84 14.14
N LYS A 61 -4.00 -9.69 14.73
CA LYS A 61 -3.64 -9.34 16.11
C LYS A 61 -4.21 -10.35 17.12
N GLY A 62 -3.31 -11.00 17.86
CA GLY A 62 -3.68 -12.00 18.87
C GLY A 62 -4.10 -13.37 18.32
N LYS A 63 -3.92 -13.60 17.02
CA LYS A 63 -4.16 -14.89 16.36
C LYS A 63 -2.86 -15.40 15.75
N ASN A 64 -2.56 -16.70 15.93
CA ASN A 64 -1.41 -17.35 15.29
C ASN A 64 -1.70 -17.63 13.80
N PHE A 65 -1.82 -16.55 13.01
CA PHE A 65 -1.92 -16.66 11.56
C PHE A 65 -0.51 -16.49 10.96
N GLU A 66 0.08 -17.60 10.52
CA GLU A 66 1.26 -17.53 9.67
C GLU A 66 0.83 -17.30 8.22
N LEU A 67 1.06 -16.09 7.73
CA LEU A 67 0.79 -15.71 6.35
C LEU A 67 2.05 -15.97 5.50
N SER A 68 1.87 -16.67 4.37
CA SER A 68 2.96 -17.00 3.44
C SER A 68 3.42 -15.82 2.58
N ASN A 69 2.66 -14.73 2.56
CA ASN A 69 2.84 -13.56 1.71
C ASN A 69 2.55 -13.80 0.20
N THR A 70 2.04 -14.95 -0.14
CA THR A 70 1.77 -15.34 -1.54
C THR A 70 0.37 -15.92 -1.63
N PRO A 71 -0.66 -15.12 -1.94
CA PRO A 71 -2.00 -15.65 -2.13
C PRO A 71 -2.04 -16.59 -3.33
N ASP A 72 -2.80 -17.69 -3.21
CA ASP A 72 -3.01 -18.66 -4.26
C ASP A 72 -4.21 -18.25 -5.14
N PRO A 73 -3.99 -17.90 -6.42
CA PRO A 73 -5.08 -17.53 -7.33
C PRO A 73 -6.09 -18.67 -7.56
N GLY A 74 -5.69 -19.94 -7.37
CA GLY A 74 -6.57 -21.10 -7.48
C GLY A 74 -7.67 -21.16 -6.43
N ILE A 75 -7.49 -20.44 -5.31
CA ILE A 75 -8.45 -20.37 -4.19
C ILE A 75 -9.44 -19.21 -4.36
N PHE A 76 -9.21 -18.26 -5.26
CA PHE A 76 -10.07 -17.10 -5.45
C PHE A 76 -11.51 -17.51 -5.84
N LYS A 77 -12.48 -16.95 -5.14
CA LYS A 77 -13.92 -17.23 -5.34
C LYS A 77 -14.63 -16.16 -6.15
N THR A 78 -14.08 -14.96 -6.21
CA THR A 78 -14.71 -13.80 -6.83
C THR A 78 -13.80 -13.12 -7.86
N GLU A 79 -14.42 -12.40 -8.80
CA GLU A 79 -13.68 -11.56 -9.74
C GLU A 79 -12.96 -10.40 -9.03
N PHE A 80 -13.47 -9.94 -7.88
CA PHE A 80 -12.84 -8.87 -7.10
C PHE A 80 -11.49 -9.31 -6.53
N GLU A 81 -11.34 -10.58 -6.08
CA GLU A 81 -10.07 -11.15 -5.65
C GLU A 81 -9.07 -11.22 -6.83
N LYS A 82 -9.52 -11.68 -7.99
CA LYS A 82 -8.69 -11.78 -9.21
C LYS A 82 -8.24 -10.41 -9.71
N ASN A 83 -9.15 -9.44 -9.74
CA ASN A 83 -8.87 -8.08 -10.18
C ASN A 83 -7.87 -7.39 -9.25
N LEU A 84 -8.03 -7.54 -7.93
CA LEU A 84 -7.10 -7.02 -6.96
C LEU A 84 -5.71 -7.65 -7.11
N TYR A 85 -5.63 -8.97 -7.20
CA TYR A 85 -4.37 -9.69 -7.41
C TYR A 85 -3.64 -9.23 -8.67
N LYS A 86 -4.36 -9.10 -9.78
CA LYS A 86 -3.83 -8.60 -11.04
C LYS A 86 -3.29 -7.18 -10.88
N LYS A 87 -4.08 -6.28 -10.28
CA LYS A 87 -3.71 -4.87 -10.10
C LYS A 87 -2.47 -4.70 -9.24
N ILE A 88 -2.34 -5.46 -8.15
CA ILE A 88 -1.16 -5.39 -7.28
C ILE A 88 0.08 -6.00 -7.98
N ASN A 89 -0.08 -7.04 -8.80
CA ASN A 89 1.03 -7.56 -9.59
C ASN A 89 1.50 -6.57 -10.68
N GLU A 90 0.59 -5.83 -11.30
CA GLU A 90 0.95 -4.72 -12.20
C GLU A 90 1.79 -3.67 -11.47
N LEU A 91 1.38 -3.29 -10.26
CA LEU A 91 2.10 -2.34 -9.42
C LEU A 91 3.48 -2.87 -9.01
N LYS A 92 3.60 -4.16 -8.64
CA LYS A 92 4.91 -4.80 -8.37
C LYS A 92 5.83 -4.75 -9.58
N LYS A 93 5.31 -5.05 -10.77
CA LYS A 93 6.09 -4.96 -12.02
C LYS A 93 6.54 -3.53 -12.31
N TYR A 94 5.68 -2.54 -12.05
CA TYR A 94 6.06 -1.13 -12.16
C TYR A 94 7.28 -0.83 -11.30
N PHE A 95 7.27 -1.20 -10.00
CA PHE A 95 8.40 -0.98 -9.10
C PHE A 95 9.68 -1.71 -9.52
N LEU A 96 9.58 -2.87 -10.17
CA LEU A 96 10.76 -3.60 -10.66
C LEU A 96 11.41 -2.96 -11.89
N ASN A 97 10.64 -2.19 -12.67
CA ASN A 97 11.08 -1.59 -13.93
C ASN A 97 11.44 -0.10 -13.82
N VAL A 98 11.22 0.51 -12.67
CA VAL A 98 11.59 1.90 -12.42
C VAL A 98 13.06 1.94 -11.99
N ASP A 99 13.97 2.16 -12.94
CA ASP A 99 15.43 2.18 -12.73
C ASP A 99 15.92 3.39 -11.90
N SER A 100 15.11 4.42 -11.76
CA SER A 100 15.41 5.55 -10.87
C SER A 100 14.10 6.11 -10.34
N TYR A 101 14.07 6.35 -9.04
CA TYR A 101 12.95 7.00 -8.37
C TYR A 101 12.92 8.51 -8.68
N GLU A 102 13.11 8.87 -9.94
CA GLU A 102 13.13 10.29 -10.36
C GLU A 102 11.73 10.86 -10.51
N ASN A 103 10.71 10.00 -10.74
CA ASN A 103 9.35 10.44 -10.94
C ASN A 103 8.43 10.08 -9.77
N PHE A 104 8.69 10.69 -8.61
CA PHE A 104 7.92 10.43 -7.37
C PHE A 104 6.43 10.77 -7.50
N ASP A 105 6.08 11.82 -8.25
CA ASP A 105 4.69 12.24 -8.44
C ASP A 105 3.91 11.22 -9.28
N GLU A 106 4.54 10.65 -10.32
CA GLU A 106 3.96 9.59 -11.13
C GLU A 106 3.73 8.32 -10.31
N THR A 107 4.71 7.93 -9.50
CA THR A 107 4.60 6.76 -8.61
C THR A 107 3.44 6.92 -7.63
N LEU A 108 3.29 8.09 -7.00
CA LEU A 108 2.16 8.37 -6.11
C LEU A 108 0.82 8.32 -6.84
N THR A 109 0.76 8.82 -8.06
CA THR A 109 -0.44 8.75 -8.92
C THR A 109 -0.78 7.30 -9.27
N TYR A 110 0.22 6.49 -9.57
CA TYR A 110 0.04 5.07 -9.89
C TYR A 110 -0.46 4.28 -8.67
N LEU A 111 0.11 4.52 -7.49
CA LEU A 111 -0.36 3.98 -6.22
C LEU A 111 -1.81 4.38 -5.92
N ALA A 112 -2.14 5.66 -6.05
CA ALA A 112 -3.50 6.17 -5.84
C ALA A 112 -4.52 5.55 -6.81
N GLY A 113 -4.11 5.24 -8.02
CA GLY A 113 -4.92 4.56 -9.05
C GLY A 113 -5.38 3.15 -8.67
N THR A 114 -4.87 2.57 -7.58
CA THR A 114 -5.33 1.29 -7.04
C THR A 114 -6.59 1.39 -6.19
N LYS A 115 -6.98 2.61 -5.76
CA LYS A 115 -8.08 2.85 -4.81
C LYS A 115 -9.35 2.11 -5.21
N LYS A 116 -9.82 2.30 -6.44
CA LYS A 116 -11.08 1.68 -6.88
C LYS A 116 -11.05 0.17 -6.70
N THR A 117 -9.99 -0.49 -7.15
CA THR A 117 -9.87 -1.94 -7.08
C THR A 117 -9.79 -2.46 -5.64
N ILE A 118 -9.10 -1.72 -4.75
CA ILE A 118 -9.01 -2.05 -3.32
C ILE A 118 -10.38 -1.89 -2.65
N PHE A 119 -11.09 -0.81 -2.94
CA PHE A 119 -12.42 -0.57 -2.36
C PHE A 119 -13.45 -1.56 -2.91
N ASP A 120 -13.47 -1.82 -4.22
CA ASP A 120 -14.35 -2.83 -4.83
C ASP A 120 -14.16 -4.21 -4.16
N PHE A 121 -12.91 -4.59 -3.85
CA PHE A 121 -12.63 -5.82 -3.11
C PHE A 121 -13.27 -5.79 -1.70
N PHE A 122 -13.01 -4.77 -0.90
CA PHE A 122 -13.52 -4.70 0.47
C PHE A 122 -15.04 -4.54 0.55
N ASP A 123 -15.66 -3.98 -0.47
CA ASP A 123 -17.12 -3.77 -0.50
C ASP A 123 -17.87 -5.04 -0.95
N ASN A 124 -17.21 -5.96 -1.66
CA ASN A 124 -17.84 -7.14 -2.24
C ASN A 124 -17.30 -8.49 -1.71
N VAL A 125 -16.23 -8.48 -0.90
CA VAL A 125 -15.59 -9.69 -0.39
C VAL A 125 -15.57 -9.70 1.13
N ILE A 126 -16.15 -10.73 1.73
CA ILE A 126 -16.12 -10.95 3.17
C ILE A 126 -14.75 -11.53 3.54
N VAL A 127 -13.87 -10.71 4.13
CA VAL A 127 -12.52 -11.16 4.52
C VAL A 127 -12.59 -12.19 5.65
N ASN A 128 -13.44 -11.95 6.64
CA ASN A 128 -13.61 -12.84 7.79
C ASN A 128 -14.52 -14.04 7.45
N GLU A 129 -14.09 -14.88 6.51
CA GLU A 129 -14.80 -16.07 6.07
C GLU A 129 -14.69 -17.20 7.11
N LYS A 130 -15.72 -18.09 7.15
CA LYS A 130 -15.72 -19.26 8.04
C LYS A 130 -14.69 -20.31 7.61
N ASP A 131 -14.51 -20.47 6.31
CA ASP A 131 -13.47 -21.32 5.74
C ASP A 131 -12.10 -20.67 5.96
N LEU A 132 -11.29 -21.32 6.80
CA LEU A 132 -9.98 -20.80 7.19
C LEU A 132 -8.98 -20.73 6.03
N VAL A 133 -9.11 -21.61 5.03
CA VAL A 133 -8.25 -21.58 3.84
C VAL A 133 -8.56 -20.35 3.00
N ILE A 134 -9.84 -20.09 2.76
CA ILE A 134 -10.29 -18.90 2.02
C ILE A 134 -9.92 -17.64 2.80
N LYS A 135 -10.20 -17.61 4.11
CA LYS A 135 -9.85 -16.49 4.98
C LYS A 135 -8.35 -16.18 4.92
N LYS A 136 -7.50 -17.19 5.10
CA LYS A 136 -6.04 -17.03 5.04
C LYS A 136 -5.61 -16.45 3.70
N ASN A 137 -6.11 -16.99 2.60
CA ASN A 137 -5.78 -16.53 1.26
C ASN A 137 -6.18 -15.06 1.01
N ARG A 138 -7.33 -14.62 1.54
CA ARG A 138 -7.77 -13.21 1.49
C ARG A 138 -6.89 -12.30 2.34
N LEU A 139 -6.46 -12.76 3.51
CA LEU A 139 -5.51 -12.01 4.34
C LEU A 139 -4.13 -11.88 3.67
N GLU A 140 -3.65 -12.93 2.98
CA GLU A 140 -2.43 -12.88 2.20
C GLU A 140 -2.52 -11.90 1.02
N LEU A 141 -3.69 -11.81 0.38
CA LEU A 141 -3.94 -10.81 -0.67
C LEU A 141 -3.91 -9.38 -0.10
N ILE A 142 -4.51 -9.14 1.07
CA ILE A 142 -4.45 -7.85 1.76
C ILE A 142 -3.01 -7.52 2.19
N GLN A 143 -2.28 -8.49 2.73
CA GLN A 143 -0.87 -8.31 3.09
C GLN A 143 -0.02 -7.94 1.87
N MET A 144 -0.32 -8.52 0.71
CA MET A 144 0.33 -8.19 -0.54
C MET A 144 0.12 -6.71 -0.94
N ILE A 145 -1.07 -6.12 -0.65
CA ILE A 145 -1.29 -4.68 -0.83
C ILE A 145 -0.31 -3.89 0.06
N CYS A 146 -0.36 -4.13 1.38
CA CYS A 146 0.46 -3.38 2.34
C CYS A 146 1.95 -3.44 1.97
N LYS A 147 2.49 -4.64 1.73
CA LYS A 147 3.90 -4.82 1.36
C LYS A 147 4.28 -4.12 0.06
N THR A 148 3.38 -4.11 -0.92
CA THR A 148 3.66 -3.44 -2.19
C THR A 148 3.73 -1.92 -2.03
N PHE A 149 2.87 -1.35 -1.20
CA PHE A 149 2.94 0.07 -0.85
C PHE A 149 4.17 0.40 -0.01
N ASP A 150 4.50 -0.46 0.97
CA ASP A 150 5.66 -0.28 1.86
C ASP A 150 7.00 -0.35 1.12
N ASN A 151 7.04 -0.93 -0.10
CA ASN A 151 8.21 -0.83 -0.97
C ASN A 151 8.52 0.62 -1.39
N TYR A 152 7.52 1.51 -1.39
CA TYR A 152 7.72 2.92 -1.70
C TYR A 152 8.03 3.75 -0.46
N MET A 153 7.18 3.66 0.57
CA MET A 153 7.39 4.24 1.90
C MET A 153 6.41 3.63 2.91
N ASN A 154 6.69 3.77 4.20
CA ASN A 154 5.80 3.23 5.23
C ASN A 154 4.59 4.16 5.48
N PHE A 155 3.52 3.94 4.74
CA PHE A 155 2.30 4.73 4.86
C PHE A 155 1.55 4.52 6.19
N SER A 156 1.88 3.49 7.00
CA SER A 156 1.24 3.31 8.31
C SER A 156 1.58 4.42 9.28
N LEU A 157 2.73 5.08 9.07
CA LEU A 157 3.23 6.18 9.90
C LEU A 157 2.67 7.55 9.52
N ILE A 158 1.90 7.63 8.43
CA ILE A 158 1.25 8.88 8.01
C ILE A 158 0.00 9.10 8.85
N ASP A 159 -0.11 10.25 9.51
CA ASP A 159 -1.32 10.62 10.25
C ASP A 159 -2.47 10.92 9.30
N ALA A 160 -3.65 10.34 9.58
CA ALA A 160 -4.87 10.75 8.91
C ALA A 160 -5.29 12.12 9.45
N ASN A 161 -5.45 13.09 8.56
CA ASN A 161 -6.05 14.37 8.90
C ASN A 161 -7.55 14.22 9.16
#